data_eb42f9437cf3f54a5a903c4c1eefb235
#
_entry.id   eb42f9437cf3f54a5a903c4c1eefb235
#
_cell.length_a   1.000
_cell.length_b   1.000
_cell.length_c   1.000
_cell.angle_alpha   90.00
_cell.angle_beta   90.00
_cell.angle_gamma   90.00
#
_symmetry.space_group_name_H-M   'P 1'
#
loop_
_entity.id
_entity.type
_entity.pdbx_description
1 polymer ?
#
loop_
_entity_poly.entity_id
_entity_poly.type
_entity_poly.pdbx_seq_one_letter_code
_entity_poly.pdbx_strand_id
1 'polypeptide(L)'
;MRPLTALYLVFGGILAGMLAVTGWASLSQPLWQWHGLSGPDAPWIWATLADAYAGFLTFYVWVWVRESSILARLGWLVAILLLGNIAMSVYVLLALARLPANATFSDFLTRSRP
;
A
#
# COMPACT_ATOMS: atom_id res chain seq x y z
N MET A 1 24.73 -7.55 -3.25
CA MET A 1 23.34 -7.11 -3.54
C MET A 1 23.21 -5.64 -3.21
N ARG A 2 22.64 -4.88 -4.10
CA ARG A 2 22.39 -3.44 -3.84
C ARG A 2 21.40 -3.32 -2.69
N PRO A 3 21.53 -2.27 -1.83
CA PRO A 3 20.63 -2.12 -0.69
C PRO A 3 19.15 -2.09 -1.06
N LEU A 4 18.82 -1.48 -2.20
CA LEU A 4 17.43 -1.35 -2.62
C LEU A 4 16.84 -2.63 -3.21
N THR A 5 17.69 -3.61 -3.60
CA THR A 5 17.20 -4.87 -4.17
C THR A 5 16.29 -5.60 -3.21
N ALA A 6 16.65 -5.63 -1.92
CA ALA A 6 15.80 -6.26 -0.91
C ALA A 6 14.44 -5.59 -0.83
N LEU A 7 14.39 -4.26 -0.91
CA LEU A 7 13.13 -3.51 -0.89
C LEU A 7 12.28 -3.81 -2.12
N TYR A 8 12.90 -3.90 -3.30
CA TYR A 8 12.16 -4.29 -4.50
C TYR A 8 11.57 -5.68 -4.37
N LEU A 9 12.31 -6.63 -3.80
CA LEU A 9 11.81 -7.98 -3.60
C LEU A 9 10.64 -8.01 -2.62
N VAL A 10 10.76 -7.30 -1.51
CA VAL A 10 9.70 -7.25 -0.50
C VAL A 10 8.43 -6.62 -1.07
N PHE A 11 8.54 -5.41 -1.62
CA PHE A 11 7.35 -4.70 -2.07
C PHE A 11 6.80 -5.22 -3.38
N GLY A 12 7.65 -5.73 -4.25
CA GLY A 12 7.21 -6.45 -5.43
C GLY A 12 6.47 -7.74 -5.07
N GLY A 13 6.97 -8.46 -4.06
CA GLY A 13 6.31 -9.65 -3.54
C GLY A 13 4.95 -9.34 -2.92
N ILE A 14 4.87 -8.25 -2.15
CA ILE A 14 3.59 -7.81 -1.56
C ILE A 14 2.60 -7.48 -2.67
N LEU A 15 3.03 -6.72 -3.68
CA LEU A 15 2.15 -6.36 -4.79
C LEU A 15 1.64 -7.61 -5.51
N ALA A 16 2.55 -8.51 -5.88
CA ALA A 16 2.18 -9.74 -6.59
C ALA A 16 1.23 -10.60 -5.76
N GLY A 17 1.52 -10.76 -4.46
CA GLY A 17 0.69 -11.53 -3.56
C GLY A 17 -0.71 -10.94 -3.41
N MET A 18 -0.79 -9.61 -3.24
CA MET A 18 -2.08 -8.93 -3.10
C MET A 18 -2.91 -9.01 -4.38
N LEU A 19 -2.28 -8.87 -5.55
CA LEU A 19 -2.99 -9.02 -6.81
C LEU A 19 -3.52 -10.44 -6.98
N ALA A 20 -2.72 -11.45 -6.62
CA ALA A 20 -3.13 -12.84 -6.71
C ALA A 20 -4.30 -13.16 -5.78
N VAL A 21 -4.22 -12.74 -4.52
CA VAL A 21 -5.27 -13.00 -3.53
C VAL A 21 -6.54 -12.25 -3.89
N THR A 22 -6.42 -10.99 -4.29
CA THR A 22 -7.56 -10.16 -4.65
C THR A 22 -8.26 -10.73 -5.91
N GLY A 23 -7.47 -11.17 -6.89
CA GLY A 23 -8.01 -11.81 -8.08
C GLY A 23 -8.73 -13.10 -7.75
N TRP A 24 -8.10 -13.96 -6.94
CA TRP A 24 -8.73 -15.20 -6.52
C TRP A 24 -10.04 -14.94 -5.77
N ALA A 25 -10.04 -14.02 -4.82
CA ALA A 25 -11.23 -13.70 -4.03
C ALA A 25 -12.35 -13.17 -4.92
N SER A 26 -12.01 -12.26 -5.87
CA SER A 26 -12.99 -11.68 -6.77
C SER A 26 -13.63 -12.70 -7.69
N LEU A 27 -12.87 -13.71 -8.12
CA LEU A 27 -13.39 -14.79 -8.96
C LEU A 27 -14.20 -15.79 -8.15
N SER A 28 -13.85 -15.99 -6.88
CA SER A 28 -14.52 -16.95 -6.00
C SER A 28 -15.81 -16.39 -5.42
N GLN A 29 -15.81 -15.11 -5.04
CA GLN A 29 -16.97 -14.45 -4.45
C GLN A 29 -16.93 -12.96 -4.74
N PRO A 30 -17.80 -12.44 -5.60
CA PRO A 30 -17.85 -10.99 -5.85
C PRO A 30 -18.06 -10.22 -4.55
N LEU A 31 -17.44 -9.04 -4.46
CA LEU A 31 -17.46 -8.23 -3.24
C LEU A 31 -18.88 -7.93 -2.76
N TRP A 32 -19.80 -7.67 -3.70
CA TRP A 32 -21.19 -7.34 -3.35
C TRP A 32 -21.97 -8.53 -2.75
N GLN A 33 -21.43 -9.75 -2.81
CA GLN A 33 -22.03 -10.91 -2.17
C GLN A 33 -21.46 -11.20 -0.78
N TRP A 34 -20.51 -10.37 -0.34
CA TRP A 34 -19.87 -10.55 0.95
C TRP A 34 -20.71 -9.95 2.08
N HIS A 35 -21.01 -10.76 3.07
CA HIS A 35 -21.84 -10.38 4.21
C HIS A 35 -21.07 -10.37 5.52
N GLY A 36 -19.74 -10.31 5.48
CA GLY A 36 -18.89 -10.37 6.67
C GLY A 36 -19.17 -9.29 7.71
N LEU A 37 -19.63 -8.10 7.27
CA LEU A 37 -19.89 -6.99 8.20
C LEU A 37 -21.20 -7.14 8.95
N SER A 38 -22.05 -8.10 8.58
CA SER A 38 -23.33 -8.34 9.23
C SER A 38 -23.44 -9.74 9.84
N GLY A 39 -22.39 -10.58 9.73
CA GLY A 39 -22.39 -11.93 10.26
C GLY A 39 -22.06 -12.00 11.75
N PRO A 40 -22.08 -13.21 12.33
CA PRO A 40 -21.81 -13.38 13.78
C PRO A 40 -20.40 -13.00 14.18
N ASP A 41 -19.44 -13.04 13.26
CA ASP A 41 -18.04 -12.66 13.52
C ASP A 41 -17.75 -11.20 13.18
N ALA A 42 -18.78 -10.40 12.88
CA ALA A 42 -18.62 -9.01 12.46
C ALA A 42 -17.77 -8.16 13.39
N PRO A 43 -17.86 -8.26 14.72
CA PRO A 43 -17.01 -7.43 15.59
C PRO A 43 -15.52 -7.60 15.33
N TRP A 44 -15.05 -8.83 15.09
CA TRP A 44 -13.65 -9.07 14.78
C TRP A 44 -13.27 -8.59 13.39
N ILE A 45 -14.19 -8.67 12.43
CA ILE A 45 -13.99 -8.15 11.08
C ILE A 45 -13.85 -6.62 11.14
N TRP A 46 -14.72 -5.94 11.89
CA TRP A 46 -14.62 -4.50 12.09
C TRP A 46 -13.30 -4.09 12.75
N ALA A 47 -12.86 -4.85 13.76
CA ALA A 47 -11.58 -4.59 14.42
C ALA A 47 -10.42 -4.76 13.44
N THR A 48 -10.45 -5.79 12.60
CA THR A 48 -9.42 -6.05 11.60
C THR A 48 -9.36 -4.92 10.56
N LEU A 49 -10.53 -4.46 10.10
CA LEU A 49 -10.59 -3.35 9.15
C LEU A 49 -10.08 -2.05 9.78
N ALA A 50 -10.42 -1.79 11.03
CA ALA A 50 -9.93 -0.61 11.72
C ALA A 50 -8.41 -0.64 11.83
N ASP A 51 -7.85 -1.79 12.17
CA ASP A 51 -6.39 -1.97 12.24
C ASP A 51 -5.74 -1.73 10.88
N ALA A 52 -6.31 -2.32 9.83
CA ALA A 52 -5.77 -2.17 8.48
C ALA A 52 -5.78 -0.72 8.02
N TYR A 53 -6.91 -0.01 8.22
CA TYR A 53 -7.00 1.39 7.81
C TYR A 53 -6.14 2.30 8.66
N ALA A 54 -5.98 2.01 9.95
CA ALA A 54 -5.04 2.75 10.79
C ALA A 54 -3.61 2.59 10.24
N GLY A 55 -3.25 1.39 9.81
CA GLY A 55 -1.96 1.15 9.17
C GLY A 55 -1.80 1.92 7.86
N PHE A 56 -2.86 1.97 7.05
CA PHE A 56 -2.85 2.74 5.80
C PHE A 56 -2.62 4.22 6.06
N LEU A 57 -3.26 4.79 7.08
CA LEU A 57 -3.08 6.19 7.44
C LEU A 57 -1.67 6.45 7.99
N THR A 58 -1.12 5.51 8.74
CA THR A 58 0.26 5.60 9.23
C THR A 58 1.23 5.68 8.06
N PHE A 59 1.07 4.81 7.07
CA PHE A 59 1.88 4.86 5.85
C PHE A 59 1.66 6.18 5.09
N TYR A 60 0.42 6.64 5.03
CA TYR A 60 0.08 7.86 4.31
C TYR A 60 0.76 9.11 4.87
N VAL A 61 1.04 9.15 6.17
CA VAL A 61 1.81 10.26 6.75
C VAL A 61 3.16 10.38 6.03
N TRP A 62 3.82 9.28 5.76
CA TRP A 62 5.08 9.27 5.02
C TRP A 62 4.88 9.75 3.57
N VAL A 63 3.79 9.32 2.91
CA VAL A 63 3.47 9.79 1.56
C VAL A 63 3.25 11.30 1.56
N TRP A 64 2.49 11.82 2.54
CA TRP A 64 2.24 13.24 2.66
C TRP A 64 3.52 14.04 2.77
N VAL A 65 4.45 13.56 3.60
CA VAL A 65 5.74 14.24 3.79
C VAL A 65 6.56 14.23 2.50
N ARG A 66 6.51 13.13 1.76
CA ARG A 66 7.32 12.99 0.54
C ARG A 66 6.77 13.76 -0.66
N GLU A 67 5.45 13.86 -0.77
CA GLU A 67 4.84 14.53 -1.93
C GLU A 67 4.75 16.03 -1.70
N SER A 68 5.05 16.81 -2.74
CA SER A 68 4.98 18.26 -2.67
C SER A 68 3.68 18.80 -3.28
N SER A 69 3.02 18.05 -4.14
CA SER A 69 1.81 18.47 -4.84
C SER A 69 0.57 18.06 -4.05
N ILE A 70 -0.37 18.97 -3.86
CA ILE A 70 -1.65 18.64 -3.22
C ILE A 70 -2.46 17.64 -4.04
N LEU A 71 -2.38 17.72 -5.37
CA LEU A 71 -3.07 16.77 -6.24
C LEU A 71 -2.51 15.36 -6.06
N ALA A 72 -1.18 15.22 -5.98
CA ALA A 72 -0.56 13.93 -5.73
C ALA A 72 -0.94 13.39 -4.36
N ARG A 73 -0.94 14.24 -3.34
CA ARG A 73 -1.33 13.84 -1.98
C ARG A 73 -2.76 13.32 -1.93
N LEU A 74 -3.68 14.04 -2.56
CA LEU A 74 -5.09 13.60 -2.58
C LEU A 74 -5.28 12.35 -3.42
N GLY A 75 -4.61 12.27 -4.57
CA GLY A 75 -4.68 11.09 -5.43
C GLY A 75 -4.20 9.83 -4.73
N TRP A 76 -3.07 9.92 -4.02
CA TRP A 76 -2.56 8.78 -3.27
C TRP A 76 -3.42 8.42 -2.07
N LEU A 77 -4.02 9.42 -1.40
CA LEU A 77 -4.96 9.13 -0.32
C LEU A 77 -6.13 8.28 -0.81
N VAL A 78 -6.75 8.70 -1.92
CA VAL A 78 -7.87 7.96 -2.50
C VAL A 78 -7.43 6.55 -2.92
N ALA A 79 -6.28 6.45 -3.60
CA ALA A 79 -5.78 5.16 -4.06
C ALA A 79 -5.51 4.21 -2.89
N ILE A 80 -4.88 4.72 -1.81
CA ILE A 80 -4.56 3.90 -0.64
C ILE A 80 -5.83 3.45 0.08
N LEU A 81 -6.81 4.35 0.23
CA LEU A 81 -8.06 3.99 0.90
C LEU A 81 -8.87 2.96 0.11
N LEU A 82 -8.81 2.99 -1.22
CA LEU A 82 -9.55 2.06 -2.06
C LEU A 82 -8.80 0.76 -2.33
N LEU A 83 -7.49 0.82 -2.51
CA LEU A 83 -6.67 -0.32 -2.93
C LEU A 83 -5.73 -0.83 -1.84
N GLY A 84 -5.57 -0.09 -0.74
CA GLY A 84 -4.78 -0.53 0.40
C GLY A 84 -3.34 -0.89 0.02
N ASN A 85 -2.96 -2.12 0.34
CA ASN A 85 -1.58 -2.59 0.14
C ASN A 85 -1.16 -2.61 -1.33
N ILE A 86 -2.09 -2.74 -2.26
CA ILE A 86 -1.77 -2.66 -3.68
C ILE A 86 -1.24 -1.26 -4.01
N ALA A 87 -1.97 -0.21 -3.61
CA ALA A 87 -1.54 1.16 -3.85
C ALA A 87 -0.25 1.50 -3.11
N MET A 88 -0.14 1.05 -1.86
CA MET A 88 1.06 1.30 -1.05
C MET A 88 2.29 0.66 -1.67
N SER A 89 2.17 -0.58 -2.16
CA SER A 89 3.28 -1.28 -2.83
C SER A 89 3.69 -0.58 -4.12
N VAL A 90 2.72 -0.14 -4.90
CA VAL A 90 2.99 0.62 -6.13
C VAL A 90 3.72 1.92 -5.79
N TYR A 91 3.25 2.64 -4.76
CA TYR A 91 3.90 3.88 -4.34
C TYR A 91 5.37 3.65 -3.98
N VAL A 92 5.63 2.62 -3.17
CA VAL A 92 7.00 2.29 -2.76
C VAL A 92 7.87 1.93 -3.97
N LEU A 93 7.34 1.10 -4.88
CA LEU A 93 8.09 0.72 -6.07
C LEU A 93 8.40 1.92 -6.96
N LEU A 94 7.46 2.85 -7.12
CA LEU A 94 7.72 4.09 -7.85
C LEU A 94 8.76 4.95 -7.16
N ALA A 95 8.71 5.05 -5.84
CA ALA A 95 9.70 5.80 -5.07
C ALA A 95 11.10 5.20 -5.24
N LEU A 96 11.20 3.87 -5.20
CA LEU A 96 12.47 3.19 -5.42
C LEU A 96 13.00 3.41 -6.84
N ALA A 97 12.11 3.39 -7.83
CA ALA A 97 12.50 3.55 -9.23
C ALA A 97 13.09 4.94 -9.52
N ARG A 98 12.75 5.94 -8.71
CA ARG A 98 13.25 7.30 -8.88
C ARG A 98 14.58 7.54 -8.19
N LEU A 99 15.07 6.58 -7.40
CA LEU A 99 16.34 6.70 -6.72
C LEU A 99 17.49 6.21 -7.61
N PRO A 100 18.70 6.79 -7.45
CA PRO A 100 19.86 6.25 -8.17
C PRO A 100 20.21 4.84 -7.68
N ALA A 101 20.91 4.09 -8.52
CA ALA A 101 21.24 2.68 -8.23
C ALA A 101 22.08 2.51 -6.97
N ASN A 102 22.86 3.53 -6.59
CA ASN A 102 23.70 3.49 -5.39
C ASN A 102 23.04 4.11 -4.16
N ALA A 103 21.73 4.40 -4.22
CA ALA A 103 21.00 4.98 -3.11
C ALA A 103 20.97 4.04 -1.91
N THR A 104 20.92 4.62 -0.72
CA THR A 104 20.85 3.90 0.55
C THR A 104 19.41 3.84 1.06
N PHE A 105 19.19 3.07 2.13
CA PHE A 105 17.89 3.06 2.82
C PHE A 105 17.51 4.45 3.33
N SER A 106 18.49 5.23 3.79
CA SER A 106 18.22 6.59 4.26
C SER A 106 17.69 7.46 3.12
N ASP A 107 18.27 7.35 1.92
CA ASP A 107 17.79 8.07 0.75
C ASP A 107 16.34 7.70 0.43
N PHE A 108 16.01 6.42 0.52
CA PHE A 108 14.65 5.95 0.28
C PHE A 108 13.65 6.58 1.26
N LEU A 109 14.01 6.65 2.54
CA LEU A 109 13.11 7.14 3.58
C LEU A 109 12.95 8.67 3.55
N THR A 110 14.00 9.40 3.25
CA THR A 110 14.04 10.85 3.49
C THR A 110 13.96 11.70 2.23
N ARG A 111 14.19 11.12 1.06
CA ARG A 111 14.25 11.91 -0.17
C ARG A 111 12.85 12.29 -0.62
N SER A 112 12.60 13.61 -0.62
CA SER A 112 11.32 14.14 -1.07
C SER A 112 11.21 14.08 -2.59
N ARG A 113 9.98 13.93 -3.07
CA ARG A 113 9.68 14.04 -4.48
C ARG A 113 9.74 15.51 -4.86
N PRO A 114 10.50 15.86 -5.93
CA PRO A 114 10.54 17.24 -6.40
C PRO A 114 9.21 17.73 -6.95
#